data_794e0d5d72c5bcfdd9785f5797b27ea3
#
_entry.id   794e0d5d72c5bcfdd9785f5797b27ea3
#
_cell.length_a   1.000
_cell.length_b   1.000
_cell.length_c   1.000
_cell.angle_alpha   90.00
_cell.angle_beta   90.00
_cell.angle_gamma   90.00
#
_symmetry.space_group_name_H-M   'P 1'
#
loop_
_entity.id
_entity.type
_entity.pdbx_description
1 polymer ?
#
loop_
_entity_poly.entity_id
_entity_poly.type
_entity_poly.pdbx_seq_one_letter_code
_entity_poly.pdbx_strand_id
1 'polypeptide(L)'
;MTTSARIAEGQIAPPRSFHAGPGDPEAGAAAAAVRRRVPQPRVWGLRASDAYALAALNALVIGAMWLRHGGLDRLTTTSGTFMALGQLMALYGTFLALIQLLLVSRSPYLEQVFGTDRLLWLHRWGGFATVWLLVGHFVFTTIGYGMGDGSGAVAEFVTFLTVYPWVLWAFVGLALFVLVAVSSIRASRRALPYGTWYGIHLLM
;
A
#
# COMPACT_ATOMS: atom_id res chain seq x y z
N MET A 1 32.51 -22.44 68.15
CA MET A 1 31.27 -21.64 68.25
C MET A 1 31.02 -21.02 66.91
N THR A 2 30.26 -21.69 66.08
CA THR A 2 29.89 -21.23 64.74
C THR A 2 28.38 -21.26 64.65
N THR A 3 27.78 -20.07 64.71
CA THR A 3 26.36 -19.88 64.65
C THR A 3 25.93 -19.84 63.14
N SER A 4 25.26 -20.92 62.68
CA SER A 4 24.72 -21.00 61.35
C SER A 4 23.36 -20.29 61.29
N ALA A 5 23.32 -19.15 60.65
CA ALA A 5 22.06 -18.44 60.35
C ALA A 5 21.33 -19.13 59.18
N ARG A 6 20.18 -19.72 59.47
CA ARG A 6 19.29 -20.32 58.52
C ARG A 6 18.43 -19.20 57.88
N ILE A 7 18.69 -18.89 56.61
CA ILE A 7 17.85 -17.99 55.81
C ILE A 7 16.56 -18.75 55.47
N ALA A 8 15.46 -18.27 56.00
CA ALA A 8 14.14 -18.78 55.63
C ALA A 8 13.84 -18.43 54.16
N GLU A 9 13.79 -19.42 53.29
CA GLU A 9 13.25 -19.28 51.92
C GLU A 9 11.75 -18.96 52.03
N GLY A 10 11.43 -17.69 51.85
CA GLY A 10 10.06 -17.25 51.62
C GLY A 10 9.53 -17.83 50.31
N GLN A 11 8.69 -18.83 50.38
CA GLN A 11 7.91 -19.32 49.27
C GLN A 11 7.05 -18.16 48.72
N ILE A 12 7.50 -17.55 47.62
CA ILE A 12 6.66 -16.65 46.81
C ILE A 12 5.62 -17.55 46.15
N ALA A 13 4.40 -17.50 46.64
CA ALA A 13 3.30 -18.17 46.01
C ALA A 13 3.19 -17.69 44.54
N PRO A 14 3.05 -18.58 43.56
CA PRO A 14 2.87 -18.16 42.15
C PRO A 14 1.62 -17.28 42.03
N PRO A 15 1.65 -16.24 41.19
CA PRO A 15 0.50 -15.39 40.99
C PRO A 15 -0.72 -16.27 40.58
N ARG A 16 -1.82 -16.12 41.31
CA ARG A 16 -3.05 -16.85 41.01
C ARG A 16 -3.39 -16.59 39.55
N SER A 17 -3.37 -17.65 38.74
CA SER A 17 -3.88 -17.61 37.37
C SER A 17 -5.36 -17.23 37.44
N PHE A 18 -5.69 -16.04 36.99
CA PHE A 18 -7.08 -15.55 36.87
C PHE A 18 -7.75 -16.31 35.72
N HIS A 19 -8.24 -17.51 36.02
CA HIS A 19 -9.16 -18.18 35.11
C HIS A 19 -10.54 -17.56 35.31
N ALA A 20 -10.81 -16.46 34.57
CA ALA A 20 -12.17 -15.97 34.45
C ALA A 20 -12.99 -17.04 33.72
N GLY A 21 -13.90 -17.68 34.44
CA GLY A 21 -14.86 -18.62 33.86
C GLY A 21 -15.79 -17.90 32.86
N PRO A 22 -16.29 -18.59 31.84
CA PRO A 22 -17.26 -18.02 30.91
C PRO A 22 -18.53 -17.65 31.68
N GLY A 23 -18.75 -16.36 31.94
CA GLY A 23 -19.94 -15.84 32.63
C GLY A 23 -19.67 -15.03 33.91
N ASP A 24 -18.43 -14.69 34.24
CA ASP A 24 -18.13 -13.81 35.37
C ASP A 24 -18.55 -12.35 35.07
N PRO A 25 -19.63 -11.85 35.70
CA PRO A 25 -20.15 -10.50 35.43
C PRO A 25 -19.18 -9.40 35.85
N GLU A 26 -18.29 -9.65 36.83
CA GLU A 26 -17.30 -8.68 37.28
C GLU A 26 -16.15 -8.56 36.26
N ALA A 27 -15.71 -9.67 35.67
CA ALA A 27 -14.71 -9.65 34.60
C ALA A 27 -15.23 -8.94 33.36
N GLY A 28 -16.52 -9.15 33.01
CA GLY A 28 -17.18 -8.42 31.94
C GLY A 28 -17.30 -6.92 32.19
N ALA A 29 -17.67 -6.53 33.42
CA ALA A 29 -17.77 -5.12 33.82
C ALA A 29 -16.38 -4.44 33.86
N ALA A 30 -15.35 -5.12 34.35
CA ALA A 30 -13.97 -4.60 34.35
C ALA A 30 -13.44 -4.41 32.92
N ALA A 31 -13.66 -5.37 32.02
CA ALA A 31 -13.29 -5.25 30.62
C ALA A 31 -14.04 -4.10 29.90
N ALA A 32 -15.33 -3.95 30.19
CA ALA A 32 -16.13 -2.83 29.69
C ALA A 32 -15.67 -1.47 30.23
N ALA A 33 -15.27 -1.39 31.53
CA ALA A 33 -14.73 -0.20 32.14
C ALA A 33 -13.37 0.19 31.57
N VAL A 34 -12.49 -0.80 31.27
CA VAL A 34 -11.21 -0.56 30.59
C VAL A 34 -11.44 -0.05 29.15
N ARG A 35 -12.39 -0.61 28.43
CA ARG A 35 -12.77 -0.12 27.08
C ARG A 35 -13.29 1.31 27.10
N ARG A 36 -14.02 1.73 28.16
CA ARG A 36 -14.53 3.10 28.32
C ARG A 36 -13.43 4.11 28.65
N ARG A 37 -12.28 3.69 29.18
CA ARG A 37 -11.21 4.60 29.64
C ARG A 37 -10.16 4.94 28.58
N VAL A 38 -10.17 4.28 27.42
CA VAL A 38 -9.33 4.70 26.31
C VAL A 38 -10.01 5.89 25.64
N PRO A 39 -9.50 7.13 25.82
CA PRO A 39 -10.07 8.28 25.10
C PRO A 39 -9.88 8.02 23.61
N GLN A 40 -10.97 7.79 22.90
CA GLN A 40 -10.90 7.75 21.44
C GLN A 40 -10.50 9.15 20.99
N PRO A 41 -9.39 9.32 20.26
CA PRO A 41 -9.02 10.62 19.74
C PRO A 41 -10.19 11.13 18.90
N ARG A 42 -10.75 12.27 19.30
CA ARG A 42 -11.81 12.93 18.52
C ARG A 42 -11.19 13.38 17.20
N VAL A 43 -11.48 12.67 16.13
CA VAL A 43 -11.17 13.15 14.79
C VAL A 43 -12.11 14.31 14.53
N TRP A 44 -11.56 15.47 14.22
CA TRP A 44 -12.27 16.67 13.84
C TRP A 44 -13.17 16.34 12.65
N GLY A 45 -14.43 15.99 12.90
CA GLY A 45 -15.52 15.90 11.95
C GLY A 45 -15.27 15.38 10.52
N LEU A 46 -14.06 14.90 10.20
CA LEU A 46 -13.69 14.38 8.87
C LEU A 46 -14.53 13.14 8.56
N ARG A 47 -15.20 13.18 7.43
CA ARG A 47 -16.00 12.08 6.91
C ARG A 47 -15.26 11.36 5.79
N ALA A 48 -15.65 10.12 5.52
CA ALA A 48 -15.13 9.40 4.37
C ALA A 48 -15.35 10.14 3.04
N SER A 49 -16.46 10.90 2.92
CA SER A 49 -16.74 11.79 1.79
C SER A 49 -15.64 12.83 1.56
N ASP A 50 -15.09 13.40 2.64
CA ASP A 50 -14.10 14.46 2.53
C ASP A 50 -12.76 13.91 2.03
N ALA A 51 -12.38 12.71 2.48
CA ALA A 51 -11.21 12.01 1.98
C ALA A 51 -11.35 11.63 0.49
N TYR A 52 -12.54 11.16 0.08
CA TYR A 52 -12.80 10.91 -1.34
C TYR A 52 -12.82 12.19 -2.17
N ALA A 53 -13.41 13.26 -1.67
CA ALA A 53 -13.41 14.56 -2.34
C ALA A 53 -11.99 15.11 -2.51
N LEU A 54 -11.14 14.98 -1.49
CA LEU A 54 -9.73 15.38 -1.57
C LEU A 54 -8.96 14.53 -2.60
N ALA A 55 -9.15 13.21 -2.61
CA ALA A 55 -8.54 12.34 -3.60
C ALA A 55 -9.01 12.66 -5.02
N ALA A 56 -10.30 12.90 -5.21
CA ALA A 56 -10.86 13.30 -6.50
C ALA A 56 -10.33 14.67 -6.97
N LEU A 57 -10.24 15.65 -6.05
CA LEU A 57 -9.66 16.95 -6.35
C LEU A 57 -8.20 16.83 -6.82
N ASN A 58 -7.37 16.05 -6.12
CA ASN A 58 -5.99 15.80 -6.54
C ASN A 58 -5.92 15.11 -7.92
N ALA A 59 -6.79 14.13 -8.17
CA ALA A 59 -6.86 13.47 -9.48
C ALA A 59 -7.24 14.47 -10.59
N LEU A 60 -8.19 15.39 -10.32
CA LEU A 60 -8.54 16.46 -11.26
C LEU A 60 -7.39 17.44 -11.50
N VAL A 61 -6.68 17.83 -10.45
CA VAL A 61 -5.49 18.70 -10.58
C VAL A 61 -4.42 18.05 -11.44
N ILE A 62 -4.14 16.75 -11.25
CA ILE A 62 -3.19 15.99 -12.07
C ILE A 62 -3.63 16.02 -13.53
N GLY A 63 -4.88 15.72 -13.83
CA GLY A 63 -5.43 15.78 -15.18
C GLY A 63 -5.36 17.17 -15.81
N ALA A 64 -5.73 18.21 -15.05
CA ALA A 64 -5.66 19.58 -15.50
C ALA A 64 -4.21 20.05 -15.79
N MET A 65 -3.26 19.65 -14.95
CA MET A 65 -1.85 19.94 -15.19
C MET A 65 -1.34 19.23 -16.45
N TRP A 66 -1.72 17.96 -16.65
CA TRP A 66 -1.36 17.24 -17.87
C TRP A 66 -1.92 17.92 -19.13
N LEU A 67 -3.17 18.38 -19.09
CA LEU A 67 -3.80 19.13 -20.18
C LEU A 67 -3.04 20.44 -20.47
N ARG A 68 -2.70 21.21 -19.43
CA ARG A 68 -1.96 22.47 -19.56
C ARG A 68 -0.56 22.32 -20.13
N HIS A 69 0.08 21.17 -19.94
CA HIS A 69 1.43 20.88 -20.44
C HIS A 69 1.43 20.20 -21.82
N GLY A 70 0.40 20.41 -22.60
CA GLY A 70 0.35 19.94 -23.99
C GLY A 70 0.04 18.45 -24.12
N GLY A 71 -0.69 17.86 -23.15
CA GLY A 71 -1.08 16.47 -23.20
C GLY A 71 -1.93 16.14 -24.44
N LEU A 72 -2.82 17.06 -24.84
CA LEU A 72 -3.68 16.90 -26.04
C LEU A 72 -2.89 17.09 -27.34
N ASP A 73 -1.87 17.95 -27.35
CA ASP A 73 -1.10 18.25 -28.58
C ASP A 73 -0.35 17.02 -29.10
N ARG A 74 -0.04 16.09 -28.23
CA ARG A 74 0.62 14.81 -28.55
C ARG A 74 -0.31 13.80 -29.22
N LEU A 75 -1.62 13.98 -29.11
CA LEU A 75 -2.61 13.05 -29.71
C LEU A 75 -2.72 13.17 -31.22
N THR A 76 -1.95 14.03 -31.84
CA THR A 76 -1.95 14.26 -33.30
C THR A 76 -1.25 13.15 -34.10
N THR A 77 -0.40 12.35 -33.46
CA THR A 77 0.30 11.21 -34.06
C THR A 77 0.07 9.94 -33.26
N THR A 78 0.20 8.78 -33.91
CA THR A 78 0.03 7.48 -33.20
C THR A 78 1.07 7.32 -32.11
N SER A 79 2.35 7.60 -32.39
CA SER A 79 3.43 7.52 -31.37
C SER A 79 3.18 8.49 -30.22
N GLY A 80 2.80 9.74 -30.53
CA GLY A 80 2.46 10.74 -29.53
C GLY A 80 1.27 10.33 -28.66
N THR A 81 0.27 9.67 -29.22
CA THR A 81 -0.88 9.13 -28.47
C THR A 81 -0.44 8.06 -27.46
N PHE A 82 0.43 7.13 -27.87
CA PHE A 82 0.99 6.14 -26.95
C PHE A 82 1.81 6.80 -25.84
N MET A 83 2.65 7.78 -26.15
CA MET A 83 3.42 8.52 -25.16
C MET A 83 2.51 9.29 -24.18
N ALA A 84 1.46 9.95 -24.69
CA ALA A 84 0.51 10.71 -23.90
C ALA A 84 -0.28 9.81 -22.93
N LEU A 85 -0.75 8.66 -23.39
CA LEU A 85 -1.42 7.66 -22.56
C LEU A 85 -0.47 7.05 -21.52
N GLY A 86 0.76 6.72 -21.92
CA GLY A 86 1.80 6.25 -21.00
C GLY A 86 2.08 7.27 -19.90
N GLN A 87 2.17 8.56 -20.24
CA GLN A 87 2.36 9.63 -19.26
C GLN A 87 1.19 9.75 -18.28
N LEU A 88 -0.05 9.70 -18.76
CA LEU A 88 -1.24 9.69 -17.88
C LEU A 88 -1.24 8.50 -16.93
N MET A 89 -0.92 7.31 -17.44
CA MET A 89 -0.82 6.10 -16.62
C MET A 89 0.26 6.22 -15.54
N ALA A 90 1.41 6.85 -15.85
CA ALA A 90 2.45 7.14 -14.85
C ALA A 90 1.94 8.06 -13.75
N LEU A 91 1.31 9.16 -14.12
CA LEU A 91 0.82 10.17 -13.17
C LEU A 91 -0.23 9.58 -12.22
N TYR A 92 -1.24 8.91 -12.76
CA TYR A 92 -2.28 8.29 -11.95
C TYR A 92 -1.78 7.04 -11.21
N GLY A 93 -0.88 6.26 -11.81
CA GLY A 93 -0.24 5.12 -11.16
C GLY A 93 0.56 5.55 -9.94
N THR A 94 1.39 6.59 -10.06
CA THR A 94 2.15 7.17 -8.94
C THR A 94 1.23 7.76 -7.87
N PHE A 95 0.19 8.47 -8.26
CA PHE A 95 -0.80 9.01 -7.34
C PHE A 95 -1.48 7.91 -6.53
N LEU A 96 -1.93 6.83 -7.19
CA LEU A 96 -2.51 5.67 -6.50
C LEU A 96 -1.48 4.96 -5.62
N ALA A 97 -0.21 4.84 -6.03
CA ALA A 97 0.85 4.26 -5.20
C ALA A 97 1.02 5.04 -3.89
N LEU A 98 0.99 6.38 -3.92
CA LEU A 98 1.03 7.20 -2.71
C LEU A 98 -0.20 6.97 -1.83
N ILE A 99 -1.40 6.84 -2.42
CA ILE A 99 -2.61 6.47 -1.67
C ILE A 99 -2.45 5.09 -1.02
N GLN A 100 -1.83 4.10 -1.70
CA GLN A 100 -1.59 2.78 -1.14
C GLN A 100 -0.73 2.84 0.12
N LEU A 101 0.33 3.65 0.13
CA LEU A 101 1.16 3.88 1.32
C LEU A 101 0.34 4.50 2.46
N LEU A 102 -0.53 5.44 2.14
CA LEU A 102 -1.42 6.06 3.12
C LEU A 102 -2.41 5.04 3.71
N LEU A 103 -2.99 4.17 2.88
CA LEU A 103 -3.96 3.15 3.33
C LEU A 103 -3.36 2.11 4.29
N VAL A 104 -2.06 1.76 4.12
CA VAL A 104 -1.37 0.79 5.00
C VAL A 104 -0.65 1.43 6.18
N SER A 105 -0.62 2.75 6.30
CA SER A 105 0.08 3.49 7.37
C SER A 105 -0.49 3.24 8.77
N ARG A 106 -1.58 2.45 8.91
CA ARG A 106 -2.30 2.18 10.16
C ARG A 106 -2.61 3.45 10.95
N SER A 107 -2.92 4.53 10.23
CA SER A 107 -3.32 5.77 10.86
C SER A 107 -4.64 5.58 11.62
N PRO A 108 -4.68 5.85 12.93
CA PRO A 108 -5.91 5.74 13.72
C PRO A 108 -7.02 6.63 13.18
N TYR A 109 -6.68 7.72 12.50
CA TYR A 109 -7.64 8.61 11.84
C TYR A 109 -8.33 7.94 10.67
N LEU A 110 -7.59 7.24 9.81
CA LEU A 110 -8.16 6.51 8.67
C LEU A 110 -9.01 5.33 9.13
N GLU A 111 -8.56 4.61 10.16
CA GLU A 111 -9.33 3.50 10.73
C GLU A 111 -10.67 3.97 11.33
N GLN A 112 -10.71 5.14 11.97
CA GLN A 112 -11.94 5.71 12.50
C GLN A 112 -12.91 6.17 11.41
N VAL A 113 -12.38 6.72 10.30
CA VAL A 113 -13.19 7.26 9.20
C VAL A 113 -13.73 6.17 8.29
N PHE A 114 -12.92 5.17 7.96
CA PHE A 114 -13.24 4.15 6.96
C PHE A 114 -13.56 2.78 7.54
N GLY A 115 -13.03 2.46 8.73
CA GLY A 115 -12.98 1.11 9.25
C GLY A 115 -11.91 0.25 8.56
N THR A 116 -11.34 -0.70 9.31
CA THR A 116 -10.24 -1.56 8.86
C THR A 116 -10.59 -2.36 7.61
N ASP A 117 -11.81 -2.92 7.54
CA ASP A 117 -12.25 -3.75 6.41
C ASP A 117 -12.28 -2.97 5.09
N ARG A 118 -12.76 -1.72 5.15
CA ARG A 118 -12.83 -0.86 3.98
C ARG A 118 -11.44 -0.40 3.52
N LEU A 119 -10.54 -0.10 4.46
CA LEU A 119 -9.14 0.22 4.14
C LEU A 119 -8.44 -0.94 3.44
N LEU A 120 -8.61 -2.17 3.93
CA LEU A 120 -8.07 -3.38 3.30
C LEU A 120 -8.66 -3.63 1.91
N TRP A 121 -9.96 -3.39 1.74
CA TRP A 121 -10.61 -3.48 0.44
C TRP A 121 -10.06 -2.44 -0.55
N LEU A 122 -9.94 -1.18 -0.12
CA LEU A 122 -9.37 -0.08 -0.93
C LEU A 122 -7.91 -0.36 -1.29
N HIS A 123 -7.11 -0.83 -0.33
CA HIS A 123 -5.72 -1.22 -0.57
C HIS A 123 -5.62 -2.34 -1.62
N ARG A 124 -6.45 -3.36 -1.52
CA ARG A 124 -6.44 -4.47 -2.46
C ARG A 124 -6.74 -4.04 -3.89
N TRP A 125 -7.86 -3.31 -4.10
CA TRP A 125 -8.29 -2.90 -5.43
C TRP A 125 -7.45 -1.75 -5.98
N GLY A 126 -7.11 -0.80 -5.14
CA GLY A 126 -6.23 0.29 -5.51
C GLY A 126 -4.82 -0.20 -5.86
N GLY A 127 -4.28 -1.16 -5.11
CA GLY A 127 -3.00 -1.79 -5.41
C GLY A 127 -3.00 -2.50 -6.77
N PHE A 128 -4.09 -3.23 -7.07
CA PHE A 128 -4.26 -3.84 -8.39
C PHE A 128 -4.29 -2.79 -9.51
N ALA A 129 -5.07 -1.72 -9.34
CA ALA A 129 -5.13 -0.62 -10.29
C ALA A 129 -3.76 0.08 -10.47
N THR A 130 -3.02 0.29 -9.37
CA THR A 130 -1.67 0.86 -9.39
C THR A 130 -0.73 0.04 -10.27
N VAL A 131 -0.68 -1.28 -10.07
CA VAL A 131 0.20 -2.16 -10.85
C VAL A 131 -0.17 -2.13 -12.34
N TRP A 132 -1.46 -2.19 -12.67
CA TRP A 132 -1.90 -2.12 -14.07
C TRP A 132 -1.55 -0.79 -14.74
N LEU A 133 -1.69 0.33 -14.02
CA LEU A 133 -1.31 1.65 -14.55
C LEU A 133 0.20 1.75 -14.76
N LEU A 134 1.02 1.26 -13.83
CA LEU A 134 2.48 1.30 -13.98
C LEU A 134 2.98 0.36 -15.07
N VAL A 135 2.41 -0.84 -15.21
CA VAL A 135 2.70 -1.74 -16.34
C VAL A 135 2.26 -1.11 -17.65
N GLY A 136 1.05 -0.54 -17.68
CA GLY A 136 0.56 0.19 -18.84
C GLY A 136 1.46 1.36 -19.23
N HIS A 137 1.90 2.17 -18.25
CA HIS A 137 2.89 3.23 -18.48
C HIS A 137 4.12 2.69 -19.19
N PHE A 138 4.74 1.64 -18.66
CA PHE A 138 5.93 1.03 -19.25
C PHE A 138 5.67 0.59 -20.71
N VAL A 139 4.60 -0.16 -20.95
CA VAL A 139 4.26 -0.70 -22.28
C VAL A 139 3.98 0.42 -23.28
N PHE A 140 3.10 1.36 -22.91
CA PHE A 140 2.70 2.45 -23.80
C PHE A 140 3.86 3.40 -24.11
N THR A 141 4.71 3.70 -23.12
CA THR A 141 5.89 4.53 -23.30
C THR A 141 6.89 3.86 -24.23
N THR A 142 7.20 2.58 -24.03
CA THR A 142 8.13 1.82 -24.87
C THR A 142 7.65 1.73 -26.33
N ILE A 143 6.36 1.46 -26.55
CA ILE A 143 5.76 1.45 -27.88
C ILE A 143 5.82 2.85 -28.52
N GLY A 144 5.45 3.88 -27.74
CA GLY A 144 5.40 5.25 -28.25
C GLY A 144 6.75 5.77 -28.71
N TYR A 145 7.82 5.56 -27.92
CA TYR A 145 9.18 5.93 -28.30
C TYR A 145 9.69 5.09 -29.48
N GLY A 146 9.54 3.76 -29.42
CA GLY A 146 9.98 2.90 -30.52
C GLY A 146 9.28 3.16 -31.86
N MET A 147 8.04 3.66 -31.84
CA MET A 147 7.35 4.14 -33.05
C MET A 147 7.85 5.54 -33.48
N GLY A 148 8.16 6.40 -32.53
CA GLY A 148 8.65 7.77 -32.81
C GLY A 148 10.04 7.75 -33.48
N ASP A 149 10.93 6.91 -32.99
CA ASP A 149 12.30 6.76 -33.47
C ASP A 149 12.44 5.76 -34.63
N GLY A 150 11.38 5.04 -34.96
CA GLY A 150 11.40 4.02 -36.01
C GLY A 150 12.21 2.76 -35.65
N SER A 151 12.67 2.63 -34.40
CA SER A 151 13.49 1.50 -33.92
C SER A 151 12.64 0.25 -33.62
N GLY A 152 11.36 0.46 -33.30
CA GLY A 152 10.46 -0.58 -32.81
C GLY A 152 10.59 -0.83 -31.30
N ALA A 153 9.52 -1.36 -30.70
CA ALA A 153 9.40 -1.47 -29.24
C ALA A 153 10.48 -2.33 -28.58
N VAL A 154 10.97 -3.38 -29.24
CA VAL A 154 11.99 -4.27 -28.66
C VAL A 154 13.37 -3.57 -28.61
N ALA A 155 13.76 -2.89 -29.69
CA ALA A 155 15.01 -2.15 -29.72
C ALA A 155 14.97 -1.00 -28.70
N GLU A 156 13.83 -0.29 -28.63
CA GLU A 156 13.65 0.79 -27.66
C GLU A 156 13.71 0.29 -26.21
N PHE A 157 13.13 -0.86 -25.91
CA PHE A 157 13.26 -1.49 -24.59
C PHE A 157 14.73 -1.77 -24.23
N VAL A 158 15.52 -2.29 -25.17
CA VAL A 158 16.97 -2.52 -24.96
C VAL A 158 17.69 -1.19 -24.72
N THR A 159 17.38 -0.15 -25.52
CA THR A 159 17.91 1.20 -25.35
C THR A 159 17.62 1.75 -23.94
N PHE A 160 16.38 1.60 -23.46
CA PHE A 160 16.02 2.04 -22.11
C PHE A 160 16.84 1.33 -21.02
N LEU A 161 17.14 0.07 -21.16
CA LEU A 161 17.92 -0.68 -20.17
C LEU A 161 19.42 -0.40 -20.22
N THR A 162 19.96 -0.09 -21.41
CA THR A 162 21.41 0.03 -21.62
C THR A 162 21.92 1.46 -21.60
N VAL A 163 21.13 2.39 -22.14
CA VAL A 163 21.53 3.80 -22.29
C VAL A 163 21.11 4.65 -21.09
N TYR A 164 19.98 4.30 -20.45
CA TYR A 164 19.43 5.08 -19.34
C TYR A 164 19.51 4.31 -18.01
N PRO A 165 20.59 4.43 -17.24
CA PRO A 165 20.80 3.63 -16.02
C PRO A 165 19.69 3.79 -14.98
N TRP A 166 19.06 4.97 -14.90
CA TRP A 166 17.94 5.22 -13.99
C TRP A 166 16.67 4.46 -14.38
N VAL A 167 16.47 4.22 -15.68
CA VAL A 167 15.32 3.45 -16.18
C VAL A 167 15.47 1.97 -15.81
N LEU A 168 16.69 1.44 -15.78
CA LEU A 168 16.95 0.09 -15.29
C LEU A 168 16.43 -0.08 -13.85
N TRP A 169 16.72 0.87 -12.96
CA TRP A 169 16.24 0.81 -11.58
C TRP A 169 14.72 0.96 -11.48
N ALA A 170 14.11 1.80 -12.31
CA ALA A 170 12.66 1.91 -12.40
C ALA A 170 12.03 0.58 -12.87
N PHE A 171 12.66 -0.10 -13.82
CA PHE A 171 12.22 -1.41 -14.29
C PHE A 171 12.34 -2.48 -13.19
N VAL A 172 13.44 -2.50 -12.42
CA VAL A 172 13.58 -3.37 -11.24
C VAL A 172 12.45 -3.09 -10.24
N GLY A 173 12.17 -1.83 -9.94
CA GLY A 173 11.05 -1.43 -9.07
C GLY A 173 9.71 -1.93 -9.59
N LEU A 174 9.44 -1.78 -10.90
CA LEU A 174 8.22 -2.30 -11.52
C LEU A 174 8.11 -3.82 -11.40
N ALA A 175 9.22 -4.56 -11.65
CA ALA A 175 9.25 -6.01 -11.52
C ALA A 175 8.93 -6.45 -10.08
N LEU A 176 9.44 -5.74 -9.08
CA LEU A 176 9.12 -5.96 -7.67
C LEU A 176 7.63 -5.70 -7.38
N PHE A 177 7.05 -4.61 -7.88
CA PHE A 177 5.61 -4.34 -7.77
C PHE A 177 4.76 -5.46 -8.37
N VAL A 178 5.12 -5.95 -9.55
CA VAL A 178 4.44 -7.07 -10.20
C VAL A 178 4.56 -8.34 -9.37
N LEU A 179 5.76 -8.62 -8.82
CA LEU A 179 5.99 -9.78 -7.95
C LEU A 179 5.09 -9.74 -6.71
N VAL A 180 4.99 -8.58 -6.04
CA VAL A 180 4.09 -8.40 -4.89
C VAL A 180 2.64 -8.61 -5.30
N ALA A 181 2.21 -8.03 -6.42
CA ALA A 181 0.84 -8.19 -6.91
C ALA A 181 0.52 -9.66 -7.19
N VAL A 182 1.40 -10.38 -7.90
CA VAL A 182 1.23 -11.81 -8.23
C VAL A 182 1.21 -12.65 -6.95
N SER A 183 2.14 -12.42 -6.03
CA SER A 183 2.17 -13.15 -4.75
C SER A 183 0.94 -12.88 -3.86
N SER A 184 0.26 -11.75 -4.07
CA SER A 184 -0.94 -11.36 -3.33
C SER A 184 -2.24 -11.96 -3.89
N ILE A 185 -2.21 -12.57 -5.07
CA ILE A 185 -3.36 -13.28 -5.65
C ILE A 185 -3.68 -14.53 -4.81
N ARG A 186 -4.97 -14.85 -4.67
CA ARG A 186 -5.43 -16.00 -3.85
C ARG A 186 -4.76 -17.33 -4.21
N ALA A 187 -4.48 -17.57 -5.48
CA ALA A 187 -3.82 -18.79 -5.95
C ALA A 187 -2.39 -18.91 -5.40
N SER A 188 -1.60 -17.84 -5.52
CA SER A 188 -0.23 -17.77 -5.00
C SER A 188 -0.18 -17.84 -3.47
N ARG A 189 -1.15 -17.22 -2.79
CA ARG A 189 -1.27 -17.26 -1.32
C ARG A 189 -1.58 -18.65 -0.77
N ARG A 190 -2.22 -19.53 -1.56
CA ARG A 190 -2.46 -20.92 -1.17
C ARG A 190 -1.21 -21.80 -1.34
N ALA A 191 -0.34 -21.44 -2.27
CA ALA A 191 0.89 -22.16 -2.56
C ALA A 191 2.07 -21.73 -1.67
N LEU A 192 2.03 -20.52 -1.11
CA LEU A 192 3.12 -19.95 -0.29
C LEU A 192 2.79 -20.09 1.21
N PRO A 193 3.76 -20.53 2.05
CA PRO A 193 3.65 -20.40 3.49
C PRO A 193 3.41 -18.94 3.89
N TYR A 194 2.56 -18.71 4.90
CA TYR A 194 2.18 -17.36 5.33
C TYR A 194 3.39 -16.47 5.64
N GLY A 195 4.41 -17.01 6.32
CA GLY A 195 5.63 -16.26 6.65
C GLY A 195 6.40 -15.78 5.42
N THR A 196 6.50 -16.61 4.40
CA THR A 196 7.17 -16.27 3.13
C THR A 196 6.39 -15.17 2.39
N TRP A 197 5.07 -15.32 2.28
CA TRP A 197 4.23 -14.29 1.66
C TRP A 197 4.33 -12.95 2.41
N TYR A 198 4.25 -12.98 3.74
CA TYR A 198 4.32 -11.79 4.57
C TYR A 198 5.68 -11.08 4.44
N GLY A 199 6.77 -11.86 4.41
CA GLY A 199 8.12 -11.32 4.21
C GLY A 199 8.27 -10.63 2.84
N ILE A 200 7.84 -11.25 1.75
CA ILE A 200 7.86 -10.66 0.41
C ILE A 200 7.04 -9.37 0.38
N HIS A 201 5.84 -9.38 0.95
CA HIS A 201 4.93 -8.24 0.92
C HIS A 201 5.40 -7.05 1.79
N LEU A 202 6.16 -7.31 2.85
CA LEU A 202 6.64 -6.28 3.77
C LEU A 202 7.97 -5.65 3.33
N LEU A 203 8.84 -6.43 2.65
CA LEU A 203 10.17 -5.97 2.24
C LEU A 203 10.16 -5.13 0.96
N MET A 204 9.03 -5.10 0.26
CA MET A 204 8.84 -4.38 -1.01
C MET A 204 7.82 -3.26 -0.88
#